data_84850c99569612752b407d070b9ea3ee
#
_entry.id   84850c99569612752b407d070b9ea3ee
#
_cell.length_a   1.000
_cell.length_b   1.000
_cell.length_c   1.000
_cell.angle_alpha   90.00
_cell.angle_beta   90.00
_cell.angle_gamma   90.00
#
_symmetry.space_group_name_H-M   'P 1'
#
loop_
_entity.id
_entity.type
_entity.pdbx_description
1 polymer ?
#
loop_
_entity_poly.entity_id
_entity_poly.type
_entity_poly.pdbx_seq_one_letter_code
_entity_poly.pdbx_strand_id
1 'polypeptide(L)'
;MKLYKAPTEQVALWLMPYGAAMAPLTVAIKEHEKLLTKLGKKLPVAAWADTVPGLSPRFLAAIVGECGTGPGEFKSVSALWKRMGMAVINGGRQRRVTGDAAIEHGYVARRRALMWNIGDQVAVRQGVRNPKDDDGKPTGANAINDWGALYLERKAYEIAREVEPGKPVTPMHAHNRAKRYVEKRLLRELWKAWRRALARPEPSGIAPAS
;
A
#
# COMPACT_ATOMS: atom_id res chain seq x y z
N MET A 1 10.49 33.01 17.26
CA MET A 1 11.28 33.12 16.02
C MET A 1 10.33 33.43 14.89
N LYS A 2 10.30 34.68 14.32
CA LYS A 2 9.45 35.00 13.17
C LYS A 2 10.08 34.33 11.93
N LEU A 3 9.34 33.41 11.30
CA LEU A 3 9.74 32.82 10.02
C LEU A 3 9.84 33.95 8.97
N TYR A 4 11.01 34.09 8.36
CA TYR A 4 11.21 35.00 7.25
C TYR A 4 10.36 34.54 6.07
N LYS A 5 9.42 35.38 5.63
CA LYS A 5 8.66 35.19 4.41
C LYS A 5 9.39 35.91 3.28
N ALA A 6 10.10 35.18 2.44
CA ALA A 6 10.68 35.74 1.24
C ALA A 6 9.59 36.30 0.32
N PRO A 7 9.82 37.44 -0.39
CA PRO A 7 8.91 37.91 -1.42
C PRO A 7 8.65 36.83 -2.47
N THR A 8 7.40 36.72 -2.94
CA THR A 8 6.96 35.66 -3.88
C THR A 8 7.80 35.61 -5.15
N GLU A 9 8.23 36.76 -5.66
CA GLU A 9 9.08 36.88 -6.85
C GLU A 9 10.50 36.29 -6.63
N GLN A 10 11.11 36.56 -5.46
CA GLN A 10 12.42 35.96 -5.13
C GLN A 10 12.34 34.47 -4.97
N VAL A 11 11.27 33.96 -4.35
CA VAL A 11 11.03 32.50 -4.22
C VAL A 11 10.87 31.88 -5.60
N ALA A 12 10.14 32.50 -6.51
CA ALA A 12 9.97 32.03 -7.89
C ALA A 12 11.33 31.97 -8.63
N LEU A 13 12.16 33.00 -8.52
CA LEU A 13 13.51 33.01 -9.13
C LEU A 13 14.41 31.88 -8.61
N TRP A 14 14.37 31.58 -7.30
CA TRP A 14 15.18 30.50 -6.73
C TRP A 14 14.66 29.12 -7.14
N LEU A 15 13.34 28.97 -7.38
CA LEU A 15 12.75 27.71 -7.76
C LEU A 15 12.80 27.43 -9.28
N MET A 16 13.03 28.46 -10.12
CA MET A 16 13.09 28.29 -11.59
C MET A 16 14.08 27.22 -12.05
N PRO A 17 15.38 27.24 -11.63
CA PRO A 17 16.33 26.23 -12.07
C PRO A 17 15.91 24.81 -11.62
N TYR A 18 15.36 24.70 -10.40
CA TYR A 18 14.85 23.45 -9.86
C TYR A 18 13.63 22.94 -10.66
N GLY A 19 12.70 23.84 -10.99
CA GLY A 19 11.53 23.53 -11.82
C GLY A 19 11.93 23.05 -13.21
N ALA A 20 12.88 23.72 -13.85
CA ALA A 20 13.41 23.33 -15.15
C ALA A 20 14.07 21.94 -15.12
N ALA A 21 14.87 21.65 -14.11
CA ALA A 21 15.51 20.34 -13.94
C ALA A 21 14.49 19.23 -13.64
N MET A 22 13.41 19.53 -12.91
CA MET A 22 12.39 18.56 -12.54
C MET A 22 11.34 18.30 -13.63
N ALA A 23 11.16 19.22 -14.58
CA ALA A 23 10.14 19.11 -15.63
C ALA A 23 10.26 17.80 -16.45
N PRO A 24 11.41 17.43 -17.01
CA PRO A 24 11.54 16.20 -17.79
C PRO A 24 11.32 14.95 -16.94
N LEU A 25 11.74 14.95 -15.67
CA LEU A 25 11.48 13.85 -14.73
C LEU A 25 10.00 13.71 -14.45
N THR A 26 9.29 14.82 -14.30
CA THR A 26 7.83 14.82 -14.07
C THR A 26 7.08 14.24 -15.26
N VAL A 27 7.51 14.57 -16.49
CA VAL A 27 6.93 14.00 -17.70
C VAL A 27 7.18 12.49 -17.75
N ALA A 28 8.41 12.05 -17.55
CA ALA A 28 8.77 10.63 -17.54
C ALA A 28 7.99 9.84 -16.48
N ILE A 29 7.84 10.38 -15.28
CA ILE A 29 7.04 9.75 -14.21
C ILE A 29 5.59 9.57 -14.67
N LYS A 30 4.96 10.61 -15.24
CA LYS A 30 3.57 10.52 -15.73
C LYS A 30 3.39 9.48 -16.83
N GLU A 31 4.35 9.37 -17.73
CA GLU A 31 4.32 8.36 -18.80
C GLU A 31 4.43 6.94 -18.24
N HIS A 32 5.35 6.71 -17.29
CA HIS A 32 5.48 5.42 -16.62
C HIS A 32 4.23 5.07 -15.80
N GLU A 33 3.60 6.05 -15.14
CA GLU A 33 2.34 5.84 -14.42
C GLU A 33 1.19 5.42 -15.36
N LYS A 34 1.10 6.04 -16.55
CA LYS A 34 0.13 5.63 -17.59
C LYS A 34 0.39 4.20 -18.04
N LEU A 35 1.68 3.86 -18.30
CA LEU A 35 2.07 2.50 -18.69
C LEU A 35 1.71 1.47 -17.62
N LEU A 36 2.07 1.72 -16.36
CA LEU A 36 1.72 0.86 -15.24
C LEU A 36 0.21 0.67 -15.12
N THR A 37 -0.57 1.75 -15.32
CA THR A 37 -2.03 1.67 -15.30
C THR A 37 -2.56 0.78 -16.43
N LYS A 38 -2.01 0.91 -17.65
CA LYS A 38 -2.37 0.07 -18.80
C LYS A 38 -2.04 -1.40 -18.56
N LEU A 39 -0.86 -1.68 -18.01
CA LEU A 39 -0.42 -3.04 -17.68
C LEU A 39 -1.28 -3.63 -16.54
N GLY A 40 -1.56 -2.84 -15.51
CA GLY A 40 -2.38 -3.28 -14.37
C GLY A 40 -3.78 -3.75 -14.77
N LYS A 41 -4.40 -3.08 -15.75
CA LYS A 41 -5.70 -3.49 -16.30
C LYS A 41 -5.69 -4.81 -17.07
N LYS A 42 -4.51 -5.26 -17.51
CA LYS A 42 -4.35 -6.54 -18.24
C LYS A 42 -3.99 -7.71 -17.33
N LEU A 43 -3.78 -7.48 -16.04
CA LEU A 43 -3.44 -8.55 -15.10
C LEU A 43 -4.65 -9.47 -14.86
N PRO A 44 -4.43 -10.78 -14.63
CA PRO A 44 -5.52 -11.75 -14.49
C PRO A 44 -6.44 -11.46 -13.29
N VAL A 45 -6.01 -10.62 -12.37
CA VAL A 45 -6.77 -10.21 -11.17
C VAL A 45 -7.30 -8.78 -11.24
N ALA A 46 -7.28 -8.14 -12.41
CA ALA A 46 -7.75 -6.76 -12.56
C ALA A 46 -9.20 -6.59 -12.08
N ALA A 47 -10.10 -7.48 -12.50
CA ALA A 47 -11.49 -7.47 -12.08
C ALA A 47 -11.66 -7.61 -10.54
N TRP A 48 -10.81 -8.41 -9.89
CA TRP A 48 -10.79 -8.47 -8.43
C TRP A 48 -10.28 -7.17 -7.82
N ALA A 49 -9.23 -6.59 -8.38
CA ALA A 49 -8.66 -5.33 -7.85
C ALA A 49 -9.67 -4.18 -7.91
N ASP A 50 -10.54 -4.15 -8.92
CA ASP A 50 -11.61 -3.15 -9.06
C ASP A 50 -12.66 -3.25 -7.93
N THR A 51 -12.77 -4.40 -7.27
CA THR A 51 -13.63 -4.57 -6.07
C THR A 51 -12.99 -4.02 -4.78
N VAL A 52 -11.72 -3.60 -4.82
CA VAL A 52 -10.98 -3.10 -3.66
C VAL A 52 -10.81 -1.59 -3.77
N PRO A 53 -11.64 -0.78 -3.09
CA PRO A 53 -11.53 0.67 -3.13
C PRO A 53 -10.12 1.15 -2.75
N GLY A 54 -9.52 1.99 -3.60
CA GLY A 54 -8.17 2.51 -3.40
C GLY A 54 -7.03 1.67 -3.97
N LEU A 55 -7.30 0.44 -4.43
CA LEU A 55 -6.33 -0.39 -5.14
C LEU A 55 -6.40 -0.12 -6.65
N SER A 56 -5.77 0.96 -7.08
CA SER A 56 -5.76 1.31 -8.50
C SER A 56 -4.97 0.28 -9.36
N PRO A 57 -5.25 0.18 -10.67
CA PRO A 57 -4.48 -0.67 -11.59
C PRO A 57 -2.98 -0.38 -11.54
N ARG A 58 -2.59 0.89 -11.34
CA ARG A 58 -1.19 1.28 -11.15
C ARG A 58 -0.57 0.64 -9.91
N PHE A 59 -1.26 0.66 -8.78
CA PHE A 59 -0.79 0.00 -7.56
C PHE A 59 -0.71 -1.51 -7.72
N LEU A 60 -1.68 -2.12 -8.38
CA LEU A 60 -1.66 -3.54 -8.68
C LEU A 60 -0.43 -3.91 -9.52
N ALA A 61 -0.16 -3.18 -10.61
CA ALA A 61 1.02 -3.40 -11.44
C ALA A 61 2.33 -3.19 -10.66
N ALA A 62 2.37 -2.19 -9.79
CA ALA A 62 3.54 -1.94 -8.94
C ALA A 62 3.81 -3.09 -7.95
N ILE A 63 2.76 -3.68 -7.34
CA ILE A 63 2.91 -4.87 -6.49
C ILE A 63 3.53 -6.02 -7.29
N VAL A 64 3.00 -6.30 -8.47
CA VAL A 64 3.47 -7.39 -9.34
C VAL A 64 4.93 -7.16 -9.75
N GLY A 65 5.28 -5.94 -10.16
CA GLY A 65 6.66 -5.56 -10.48
C GLY A 65 7.63 -5.74 -9.32
N GLU A 66 7.23 -5.39 -8.09
CA GLU A 66 8.06 -5.59 -6.90
C GLU A 66 8.12 -7.05 -6.44
N CYS A 67 7.12 -7.85 -6.74
CA CYS A 67 7.16 -9.29 -6.54
C CYS A 67 8.20 -9.95 -7.46
N GLY A 68 8.34 -9.49 -8.68
CA GLY A 68 9.18 -10.07 -9.74
C GLY A 68 8.56 -11.29 -10.40
N THR A 69 7.41 -11.73 -9.94
CA THR A 69 6.58 -12.82 -10.45
C THR A 69 5.13 -12.56 -10.04
N GLY A 70 4.19 -13.38 -10.49
CA GLY A 70 2.80 -13.27 -10.06
C GLY A 70 2.65 -13.49 -8.55
N PRO A 71 1.90 -12.66 -7.84
CA PRO A 71 1.72 -12.80 -6.39
C PRO A 71 1.27 -14.21 -5.96
N GLY A 72 0.43 -14.88 -6.73
CA GLY A 72 -0.05 -16.24 -6.45
C GLY A 72 0.95 -17.36 -6.70
N GLU A 73 2.07 -17.08 -7.35
CA GLU A 73 3.15 -18.03 -7.62
C GLU A 73 4.03 -18.29 -6.38
N PHE A 74 3.99 -17.41 -5.40
CA PHE A 74 4.65 -17.68 -4.12
C PHE A 74 4.04 -18.90 -3.47
N LYS A 75 4.89 -19.82 -2.98
CA LYS A 75 4.44 -21.08 -2.38
C LYS A 75 3.53 -20.89 -1.16
N SER A 76 3.61 -19.73 -0.50
CA SER A 76 2.72 -19.36 0.62
C SER A 76 2.55 -17.86 0.73
N VAL A 77 1.48 -17.45 1.40
CA VAL A 77 1.23 -16.05 1.75
C VAL A 77 2.38 -15.45 2.58
N SER A 78 2.98 -16.27 3.46
CA SER A 78 4.12 -15.83 4.29
C SER A 78 5.35 -15.50 3.44
N ALA A 79 5.60 -16.26 2.37
CA ALA A 79 6.67 -15.97 1.41
C ALA A 79 6.42 -14.64 0.67
N LEU A 80 5.17 -14.39 0.26
CA LEU A 80 4.78 -13.09 -0.32
C LEU A 80 4.95 -11.95 0.69
N TRP A 81 4.54 -12.14 1.94
CA TRP A 81 4.77 -11.13 3.00
C TRP A 81 6.26 -10.85 3.21
N LYS A 82 7.10 -11.90 3.18
CA LYS A 82 8.57 -11.75 3.29
C LYS A 82 9.11 -10.92 2.12
N ARG A 83 8.68 -11.23 0.90
CA ARG A 83 9.06 -10.46 -0.29
C ARG A 83 8.71 -8.99 -0.18
N MET A 84 7.53 -8.67 0.35
CA MET A 84 7.02 -7.30 0.48
C MET A 84 7.46 -6.57 1.77
N GLY A 85 8.39 -7.14 2.53
CA GLY A 85 8.96 -6.50 3.74
C GLY A 85 8.03 -6.51 4.95
N MET A 86 7.10 -7.48 5.02
CA MET A 86 6.05 -7.52 6.06
C MET A 86 6.05 -8.82 6.89
N ALA A 87 7.07 -9.66 6.77
CA ALA A 87 7.17 -10.86 7.57
C ALA A 87 7.43 -10.56 9.05
N VAL A 88 7.26 -11.59 9.85
CA VAL A 88 7.81 -11.69 11.21
C VAL A 88 8.99 -12.64 11.14
N ILE A 89 10.14 -12.21 11.64
CA ILE A 89 11.40 -12.95 11.63
C ILE A 89 11.90 -12.96 13.07
N ASN A 90 12.13 -14.14 13.62
CA ASN A 90 12.60 -14.34 15.01
C ASN A 90 11.77 -13.53 16.04
N GLY A 91 10.43 -13.61 15.93
CA GLY A 91 9.50 -12.90 16.80
C GLY A 91 9.35 -11.40 16.55
N GLY A 92 10.23 -10.80 15.72
CA GLY A 92 10.24 -9.38 15.41
C GLY A 92 9.71 -9.05 14.00
N ARG A 93 9.36 -7.79 13.79
CA ARG A 93 9.01 -7.34 12.44
C ARG A 93 10.25 -7.36 11.53
N GLN A 94 10.09 -7.77 10.29
CA GLN A 94 11.10 -7.61 9.25
C GLN A 94 11.52 -6.15 9.12
N ARG A 95 12.81 -5.87 9.11
CA ARG A 95 13.40 -4.53 9.09
C ARG A 95 14.75 -4.55 8.38
N ARG A 96 15.28 -3.37 8.07
CA ARG A 96 16.66 -3.26 7.60
C ARG A 96 17.61 -3.64 8.75
N VAL A 97 18.52 -4.53 8.46
CA VAL A 97 19.61 -4.97 9.33
C VAL A 97 20.89 -5.06 8.50
N THR A 98 22.03 -5.18 9.13
CA THR A 98 23.36 -5.29 8.51
C THR A 98 23.94 -6.69 8.73
N GLY A 99 25.05 -6.99 8.04
CA GLY A 99 25.72 -8.29 8.14
C GLY A 99 24.88 -9.43 7.60
N ASP A 100 25.15 -10.67 8.05
CA ASP A 100 24.51 -11.90 7.59
C ASP A 100 23.01 -11.91 7.82
N ALA A 101 22.53 -11.27 8.89
CA ALA A 101 21.11 -11.10 9.15
C ALA A 101 20.38 -10.34 8.03
N ALA A 102 21.07 -9.54 7.22
CA ALA A 102 20.46 -8.83 6.10
C ALA A 102 19.95 -9.79 5.03
N ILE A 103 20.65 -10.91 4.80
CA ILE A 103 20.26 -11.96 3.87
C ILE A 103 18.99 -12.65 4.37
N GLU A 104 18.95 -13.03 5.64
CA GLU A 104 17.78 -13.66 6.26
C GLU A 104 16.57 -12.73 6.20
N HIS A 105 16.74 -11.46 6.56
CA HIS A 105 15.64 -10.48 6.52
C HIS A 105 15.18 -10.17 5.10
N GLY A 106 16.08 -10.03 4.12
CA GLY A 106 15.75 -9.70 2.73
C GLY A 106 14.89 -8.43 2.60
N TYR A 107 15.10 -7.45 3.50
CA TYR A 107 14.26 -6.26 3.58
C TYR A 107 14.62 -5.25 2.49
N VAL A 108 13.61 -4.84 1.71
CA VAL A 108 13.72 -3.78 0.71
C VAL A 108 12.79 -2.64 1.08
N ALA A 109 13.35 -1.48 1.41
CA ALA A 109 12.59 -0.32 1.88
C ALA A 109 11.52 0.15 0.89
N ARG A 110 11.83 0.13 -0.43
CA ARG A 110 10.91 0.51 -1.50
C ARG A 110 9.64 -0.34 -1.51
N ARG A 111 9.75 -1.66 -1.35
CA ARG A 111 8.61 -2.58 -1.27
C ARG A 111 7.73 -2.28 -0.07
N ARG A 112 8.35 -2.02 1.07
CA ARG A 112 7.62 -1.66 2.28
C ARG A 112 6.92 -0.31 2.16
N ALA A 113 7.57 0.68 1.52
CA ALA A 113 6.99 2.00 1.25
C ALA A 113 5.79 1.91 0.29
N LEU A 114 5.90 1.08 -0.76
CA LEU A 114 4.78 0.81 -1.68
C LEU A 114 3.58 0.27 -0.90
N MET A 115 3.76 -0.75 -0.07
CA MET A 115 2.67 -1.33 0.72
C MET A 115 2.09 -0.34 1.73
N TRP A 116 2.94 0.51 2.32
CA TRP A 116 2.48 1.57 3.22
C TRP A 116 1.55 2.57 2.52
N ASN A 117 1.91 2.99 1.31
CA ASN A 117 1.07 3.89 0.49
C ASN A 117 -0.26 3.23 0.10
N ILE A 118 -0.23 1.97 -0.32
CA ILE A 118 -1.43 1.21 -0.67
C ILE A 118 -2.32 1.03 0.56
N GLY A 119 -1.76 0.66 1.70
CA GLY A 119 -2.49 0.54 2.95
C GLY A 119 -3.15 1.86 3.38
N ASP A 120 -2.49 2.99 3.15
CA ASP A 120 -3.05 4.31 3.39
C ASP A 120 -4.26 4.59 2.47
N GLN A 121 -4.14 4.30 1.19
CA GLN A 121 -5.23 4.49 0.24
C GLN A 121 -6.43 3.58 0.55
N VAL A 122 -6.21 2.28 0.71
CA VAL A 122 -7.28 1.29 0.88
C VAL A 122 -7.94 1.39 2.25
N ALA A 123 -7.13 1.44 3.33
CA ALA A 123 -7.65 1.35 4.69
C ALA A 123 -8.10 2.69 5.26
N VAL A 124 -7.42 3.79 4.90
CA VAL A 124 -7.68 5.09 5.52
C VAL A 124 -8.46 6.00 4.56
N ARG A 125 -7.86 6.38 3.42
CA ARG A 125 -8.45 7.39 2.54
C ARG A 125 -9.74 6.93 1.87
N GLN A 126 -9.80 5.67 1.44
CA GLN A 126 -10.97 5.08 0.79
C GLN A 126 -11.78 4.18 1.74
N GLY A 127 -11.27 3.90 2.92
CA GLY A 127 -11.89 3.01 3.90
C GLY A 127 -12.63 3.73 5.02
N VAL A 128 -12.21 4.94 5.37
CA VAL A 128 -12.71 5.66 6.53
C VAL A 128 -13.12 7.09 6.20
N ARG A 129 -14.24 7.51 6.76
CA ARG A 129 -14.70 8.90 6.77
C ARG A 129 -14.58 9.44 8.19
N ASN A 130 -14.08 10.66 8.34
CA ASN A 130 -14.07 11.40 9.59
C ASN A 130 -15.09 12.54 9.47
N PRO A 131 -16.36 12.32 9.81
CA PRO A 131 -17.36 13.36 9.79
C PRO A 131 -17.02 14.43 10.83
N LYS A 132 -17.47 15.65 10.56
CA LYS A 132 -17.32 16.80 11.45
C LYS A 132 -18.71 17.26 11.87
N ASP A 133 -18.81 17.81 13.09
CA ASP A 133 -19.98 18.54 13.54
C ASP A 133 -20.06 19.93 12.89
N ASP A 134 -21.10 20.70 13.25
CA ASP A 134 -21.35 22.03 12.73
C ASP A 134 -20.24 23.04 13.09
N ASP A 135 -19.48 22.76 14.14
CA ASP A 135 -18.31 23.55 14.57
C ASP A 135 -17.01 23.10 13.87
N GLY A 136 -17.08 22.13 12.95
CA GLY A 136 -15.94 21.58 12.22
C GLY A 136 -15.08 20.60 13.03
N LYS A 137 -15.53 20.16 14.21
CA LYS A 137 -14.82 19.23 15.09
C LYS A 137 -15.10 17.79 14.66
N PRO A 138 -14.08 16.91 14.61
CA PRO A 138 -14.29 15.50 14.26
C PRO A 138 -15.23 14.80 15.26
N THR A 139 -16.27 14.13 14.74
CA THR A 139 -17.26 13.40 15.54
C THR A 139 -16.92 11.91 15.69
N GLY A 140 -15.84 11.46 15.08
CA GLY A 140 -15.38 10.08 15.10
C GLY A 140 -15.02 9.58 13.68
N ALA A 141 -14.49 8.36 13.62
CA ALA A 141 -14.13 7.72 12.39
C ALA A 141 -15.13 6.61 12.05
N ASN A 142 -15.77 6.68 10.89
CA ASN A 142 -16.74 5.69 10.41
C ASN A 142 -16.17 4.92 9.22
N ALA A 143 -16.36 3.60 9.22
CA ALA A 143 -16.01 2.76 8.08
C ALA A 143 -16.95 3.06 6.89
N ILE A 144 -16.37 3.14 5.68
CA ILE A 144 -17.12 3.30 4.43
C ILE A 144 -17.24 1.94 3.70
N ASN A 145 -16.32 1.03 3.99
CA ASN A 145 -16.28 -0.31 3.41
C ASN A 145 -15.57 -1.29 4.36
N ASP A 146 -15.52 -2.56 3.97
CA ASP A 146 -14.94 -3.65 4.78
C ASP A 146 -13.46 -3.42 5.14
N TRP A 147 -12.67 -2.80 4.28
CA TRP A 147 -11.26 -2.50 4.55
C TRP A 147 -11.11 -1.44 5.64
N GLY A 148 -11.99 -0.44 5.61
CA GLY A 148 -12.08 0.57 6.66
C GLY A 148 -12.58 -0.01 7.98
N ALA A 149 -13.59 -0.88 7.94
CA ALA A 149 -14.07 -1.58 9.12
C ALA A 149 -12.96 -2.42 9.76
N LEU A 150 -12.26 -3.22 8.97
CA LEU A 150 -11.12 -4.02 9.41
C LEU A 150 -9.99 -3.18 10.03
N TYR A 151 -9.74 -1.99 9.45
CA TYR A 151 -8.76 -1.06 9.99
C TYR A 151 -9.19 -0.48 11.33
N LEU A 152 -10.45 -0.02 11.46
CA LEU A 152 -10.96 0.58 12.70
C LEU A 152 -11.03 -0.44 13.83
N GLU A 153 -11.55 -1.63 13.56
CA GLU A 153 -11.57 -2.76 14.49
C GLU A 153 -10.17 -3.08 15.01
N ARG A 154 -9.22 -3.23 14.08
CA ARG A 154 -7.83 -3.51 14.46
C ARG A 154 -7.18 -2.37 15.24
N LYS A 155 -7.49 -1.12 14.89
CA LYS A 155 -6.97 0.05 15.61
C LYS A 155 -7.52 0.10 17.05
N ALA A 156 -8.80 -0.15 17.23
CA ALA A 156 -9.42 -0.23 18.56
C ALA A 156 -8.78 -1.35 19.41
N TYR A 157 -8.60 -2.53 18.81
CA TYR A 157 -7.90 -3.65 19.46
C TYR A 157 -6.48 -3.27 19.90
N GLU A 158 -5.70 -2.58 19.04
CA GLU A 158 -4.32 -2.19 19.38
C GLU A 158 -4.27 -1.09 20.45
N ILE A 159 -5.27 -0.22 20.53
CA ILE A 159 -5.39 0.79 21.60
C ILE A 159 -5.72 0.13 22.94
N ALA A 160 -6.64 -0.84 22.93
CA ALA A 160 -7.03 -1.56 24.14
C ALA A 160 -5.95 -2.53 24.66
N ARG A 161 -4.95 -2.83 23.82
CA ARG A 161 -3.89 -3.77 24.15
C ARG A 161 -2.75 -3.08 24.90
N GLU A 162 -2.45 -3.55 26.07
CA GLU A 162 -1.17 -3.27 26.75
C GLU A 162 -0.07 -4.17 26.17
N VAL A 163 1.00 -3.57 25.68
CA VAL A 163 2.15 -4.31 25.15
C VAL A 163 3.11 -4.67 26.27
N GLU A 164 3.22 -3.79 27.25
CA GLU A 164 3.97 -3.97 28.49
C GLU A 164 3.08 -3.45 29.64
N PRO A 165 3.09 -4.07 30.82
CA PRO A 165 2.32 -3.60 31.96
C PRO A 165 2.55 -2.11 32.24
N GLY A 166 1.48 -1.32 32.28
CA GLY A 166 1.53 0.11 32.53
C GLY A 166 1.99 0.99 31.37
N LYS A 167 2.24 0.42 30.18
CA LYS A 167 2.62 1.19 28.99
C LYS A 167 1.56 1.09 27.88
N PRO A 168 0.63 2.05 27.80
CA PRO A 168 -0.38 2.07 26.76
C PRO A 168 0.24 2.28 25.38
N VAL A 169 -0.38 1.70 24.35
CA VAL A 169 0.02 1.89 22.97
C VAL A 169 -0.37 3.29 22.53
N THR A 170 0.59 4.06 21.99
CA THR A 170 0.26 5.40 21.46
C THR A 170 -0.69 5.30 20.26
N PRO A 171 -1.56 6.31 20.05
CA PRO A 171 -2.49 6.33 18.90
C PRO A 171 -1.81 6.12 17.55
N MET A 172 -0.59 6.65 17.38
CA MET A 172 0.20 6.48 16.15
C MET A 172 0.72 5.05 16.00
N HIS A 173 1.14 4.40 17.07
CA HIS A 173 1.54 2.99 17.03
C HIS A 173 0.35 2.09 16.69
N ALA A 174 -0.82 2.33 17.31
CA ALA A 174 -2.05 1.61 17.02
C ALA A 174 -2.46 1.79 15.53
N HIS A 175 -2.41 3.03 15.02
CA HIS A 175 -2.64 3.33 13.60
C HIS A 175 -1.72 2.53 12.68
N ASN A 176 -0.41 2.59 12.91
CA ASN A 176 0.57 1.90 12.06
C ASN A 176 0.44 0.37 12.12
N ARG A 177 0.09 -0.20 13.28
CA ARG A 177 -0.17 -1.64 13.43
C ARG A 177 -1.44 -2.07 12.71
N ALA A 178 -2.52 -1.30 12.86
CA ALA A 178 -3.79 -1.57 12.19
C ALA A 178 -3.62 -1.50 10.66
N LYS A 179 -2.94 -0.48 10.15
CA LYS A 179 -2.65 -0.33 8.73
C LYS A 179 -1.83 -1.52 8.19
N ARG A 180 -0.76 -1.92 8.90
CA ARG A 180 0.04 -3.09 8.52
C ARG A 180 -0.78 -4.38 8.53
N TYR A 181 -1.74 -4.52 9.42
CA TYR A 181 -2.64 -5.67 9.45
C TYR A 181 -3.49 -5.73 8.18
N VAL A 182 -4.08 -4.59 7.76
CA VAL A 182 -4.85 -4.48 6.51
C VAL A 182 -3.97 -4.78 5.28
N GLU A 183 -2.75 -4.22 5.21
CA GLU A 183 -1.79 -4.49 4.14
C GLU A 183 -1.51 -5.99 3.98
N LYS A 184 -1.34 -6.72 5.09
CA LYS A 184 -1.13 -8.18 5.07
C LYS A 184 -2.38 -8.93 4.61
N ARG A 185 -3.57 -8.49 5.02
CA ARG A 185 -4.84 -9.05 4.55
C ARG A 185 -5.03 -8.82 3.05
N LEU A 186 -4.75 -7.61 2.57
CA LEU A 186 -4.82 -7.28 1.15
C LEU A 186 -3.92 -8.19 0.30
N LEU A 187 -2.66 -8.37 0.69
CA LEU A 187 -1.75 -9.29 -0.01
C LEU A 187 -2.22 -10.74 0.04
N ARG A 188 -2.83 -11.18 1.15
CA ARG A 188 -3.40 -12.52 1.25
C ARG A 188 -4.56 -12.71 0.26
N GLU A 189 -5.47 -11.74 0.18
CA GLU A 189 -6.60 -11.83 -0.74
C GLU A 189 -6.15 -11.71 -2.20
N LEU A 190 -5.15 -10.86 -2.50
CA LEU A 190 -4.51 -10.80 -3.81
C LEU A 190 -3.87 -12.15 -4.19
N TRP A 191 -3.14 -12.80 -3.28
CA TRP A 191 -2.54 -14.12 -3.50
C TRP A 191 -3.60 -15.17 -3.84
N LYS A 192 -4.71 -15.17 -3.11
CA LYS A 192 -5.85 -16.09 -3.37
C LYS A 192 -6.54 -15.79 -4.71
N ALA A 193 -6.79 -14.50 -4.98
CA ALA A 193 -7.42 -14.06 -6.22
C ALA A 193 -6.57 -14.46 -7.44
N TRP A 194 -5.25 -14.27 -7.36
CA TRP A 194 -4.33 -14.67 -8.41
C TRP A 194 -4.37 -16.16 -8.70
N ARG A 195 -4.31 -16.99 -7.67
CA ARG A 195 -4.39 -18.45 -7.82
C ARG A 195 -5.71 -18.89 -8.43
N ARG A 196 -6.82 -18.28 -8.01
CA ARG A 196 -8.14 -18.56 -8.59
C ARG A 196 -8.23 -18.14 -10.06
N ALA A 197 -7.63 -17.02 -10.42
CA ALA A 197 -7.61 -16.56 -11.80
C ALA A 197 -6.81 -17.50 -12.71
N LEU A 198 -5.66 -18.01 -12.24
CA LEU A 198 -4.85 -18.97 -12.99
C LEU A 198 -5.47 -20.38 -13.04
N ALA A 199 -6.26 -20.77 -12.05
CA ALA A 199 -6.94 -22.07 -12.02
C ALA A 199 -8.21 -22.12 -12.89
N ARG A 200 -8.70 -20.98 -13.39
CA ARG A 200 -9.79 -20.96 -14.36
C ARG A 200 -9.26 -21.40 -15.71
N PRO A 201 -9.81 -22.48 -16.33
CA PRO A 201 -9.48 -22.79 -17.72
C PRO A 201 -9.82 -21.57 -18.57
N GLU A 202 -8.95 -21.23 -19.53
CA GLU A 202 -9.28 -20.28 -20.59
C GLU A 202 -10.64 -20.67 -21.17
N PRO A 203 -11.57 -19.71 -21.40
CA PRO A 203 -12.78 -20.03 -22.12
C PRO A 203 -12.36 -20.59 -23.48
N SER A 204 -12.55 -21.89 -23.67
CA SER A 204 -12.34 -22.58 -24.93
C SER A 204 -13.31 -22.01 -25.96
N GLY A 205 -12.83 -21.05 -26.75
CA GLY A 205 -13.70 -20.39 -27.70
C GLY A 205 -13.00 -19.41 -28.62
N ILE A 206 -12.05 -19.90 -29.42
CA ILE A 206 -11.96 -19.48 -30.82
C ILE A 206 -11.65 -20.77 -31.59
N ALA A 207 -12.68 -21.36 -32.17
CA ALA A 207 -12.48 -22.30 -33.25
C ALA A 207 -11.69 -21.59 -34.36
N PRO A 208 -10.66 -22.21 -34.94
CA PRO A 208 -9.99 -21.62 -36.10
C PRO A 208 -11.02 -21.49 -37.20
N ALA A 209 -11.19 -20.28 -37.74
CA ALA A 209 -11.98 -20.07 -38.94
C ALA A 209 -11.33 -20.90 -40.05
N SER A 210 -12.08 -21.85 -40.58
CA SER A 210 -11.83 -22.63 -41.78
C SER A 210 -11.89 -21.73 -43.00
#